data_2a6a9005e504b27b98c573ca7ec2e62a
#
_entry.id   2a6a9005e504b27b98c573ca7ec2e62a
#
_cell.length_a   1.000
_cell.length_b   1.000
_cell.length_c   1.000
_cell.angle_alpha   90.00
_cell.angle_beta   90.00
_cell.angle_gamma   90.00
#
_symmetry.space_group_name_H-M   'P 1'
#
loop_
_entity.id
_entity.type
_entity.pdbx_description
1 polymer ?
#
loop_
_entity_poly.entity_id
_entity_poly.type
_entity_poly.pdbx_seq_one_letter_code
_entity_poly.pdbx_strand_id
1 'polypeptide(L)'
;MRKAIIVFLISLLFFVSCKNDKQTPDVSGIKINLQTQRFEKDFFAIDTNNIPASFPLLQQKYPVFFADFIQNILGLSVAEGGGKADSAIKLFLRDYRVVKDTADKIFAGFTKIENEIKQGIRFAKYYFPEYKAPEKLITFIGPLDAIFQTPTGKTGDVITQDALAVGLQLHLGSEASLYQSQAAQSLFPKYISARFSPQNIPVNCIKNIVDDIYPPNPKDKTLLDFCIDKGKRLYLLDKFMPGIPDTLKTGYTASQLNGCYKNEGLIWSFLIQNNLLYNTDILRIQSYIDEGPQTQELGDGSPGQISLFVGWQVVKKYMEKYPGTSLDALLKIDAKQILADSKYKPK
;
A
#
# COMPACT_ATOMS: atom_id res chain seq x y z
N MET A 1 -5.24 17.68 -78.43
CA MET A 1 -5.96 17.75 -77.18
C MET A 1 -5.34 16.71 -76.22
N ARG A 2 -4.41 17.16 -75.40
CA ARG A 2 -3.73 16.28 -74.40
C ARG A 2 -4.34 16.58 -73.03
N LYS A 3 -5.07 15.63 -72.48
CA LYS A 3 -5.62 15.73 -71.15
C LYS A 3 -4.48 15.50 -70.15
N ALA A 4 -4.08 16.57 -69.46
CA ALA A 4 -3.20 16.47 -68.32
C ALA A 4 -3.95 15.87 -67.14
N ILE A 5 -3.59 14.66 -66.75
CA ILE A 5 -4.06 14.02 -65.53
C ILE A 5 -3.19 14.57 -64.40
N ILE A 6 -3.72 15.51 -63.63
CA ILE A 6 -3.12 15.97 -62.39
C ILE A 6 -3.42 14.91 -61.37
N VAL A 7 -2.42 14.07 -61.10
CA VAL A 7 -2.40 13.14 -59.95
C VAL A 7 -2.15 14.00 -58.72
N PHE A 8 -3.27 14.32 -58.00
CA PHE A 8 -3.19 14.96 -56.70
C PHE A 8 -2.76 13.91 -55.69
N LEU A 9 -1.45 13.86 -55.47
CA LEU A 9 -0.88 13.01 -54.42
C LEU A 9 -1.20 13.65 -53.09
N ILE A 10 -2.36 13.28 -52.52
CA ILE A 10 -2.70 13.58 -51.12
C ILE A 10 -1.73 12.78 -50.27
N SER A 11 -0.65 13.42 -49.90
CA SER A 11 0.23 12.96 -48.83
C SER A 11 -0.57 12.97 -47.55
N LEU A 12 -1.14 11.82 -47.21
CA LEU A 12 -1.73 11.54 -45.91
C LEU A 12 -0.59 11.50 -44.90
N LEU A 13 -0.19 12.67 -44.40
CA LEU A 13 0.59 12.79 -43.20
C LEU A 13 -0.24 12.16 -42.07
N PHE A 14 -0.07 10.87 -41.89
CA PHE A 14 -0.39 10.24 -40.60
C PHE A 14 0.47 10.94 -39.55
N PHE A 15 -0.06 11.98 -38.95
CA PHE A 15 0.37 12.34 -37.61
C PHE A 15 0.10 11.14 -36.73
N VAL A 16 1.07 10.21 -36.71
CA VAL A 16 1.22 9.31 -35.60
C VAL A 16 1.52 10.24 -34.43
N SER A 17 0.46 10.70 -33.77
CA SER A 17 0.53 11.20 -32.42
C SER A 17 1.04 10.01 -31.61
N CYS A 18 2.36 9.85 -31.57
CA CYS A 18 2.98 9.11 -30.48
C CYS A 18 2.58 9.85 -29.22
N LYS A 19 1.43 9.48 -28.64
CA LYS A 19 1.31 9.53 -27.21
C LYS A 19 2.58 8.83 -26.75
N ASN A 20 3.47 9.59 -26.11
CA ASN A 20 4.57 9.05 -25.32
C ASN A 20 3.94 8.28 -24.15
N ASP A 21 3.31 7.15 -24.43
CA ASP A 21 3.14 6.10 -23.45
C ASP A 21 4.58 5.73 -23.07
N LYS A 22 5.06 6.29 -21.98
CA LYS A 22 6.36 5.93 -21.41
C LYS A 22 6.31 4.42 -21.26
N GLN A 23 6.94 3.72 -22.21
CA GLN A 23 6.90 2.28 -22.32
C GLN A 23 7.31 1.72 -20.96
N THR A 24 6.45 0.92 -20.36
CA THR A 24 6.76 0.23 -19.10
C THR A 24 8.05 -0.56 -19.31
N PRO A 25 9.11 -0.35 -18.52
CA PRO A 25 10.39 -1.01 -18.75
C PRO A 25 10.22 -2.54 -18.68
N ASP A 26 10.96 -3.25 -19.52
CA ASP A 26 11.05 -4.70 -19.42
C ASP A 26 11.93 -5.07 -18.21
N VAL A 27 11.33 -5.74 -17.26
CA VAL A 27 11.96 -6.21 -16.02
C VAL A 27 12.04 -7.74 -15.95
N SER A 28 11.72 -8.43 -17.04
CA SER A 28 11.67 -9.91 -17.10
C SER A 28 13.01 -10.57 -16.76
N GLY A 29 14.12 -9.92 -17.08
CA GLY A 29 15.48 -10.37 -16.78
C GLY A 29 15.87 -10.25 -15.30
N ILE A 30 15.11 -9.51 -14.47
CA ILE A 30 15.43 -9.34 -13.03
C ILE A 30 14.90 -10.53 -12.24
N LYS A 31 15.82 -11.33 -11.70
CA LYS A 31 15.47 -12.49 -10.89
C LYS A 31 15.11 -12.06 -9.47
N ILE A 32 13.99 -12.54 -8.97
CA ILE A 32 13.51 -12.31 -7.59
C ILE A 32 13.38 -13.65 -6.89
N ASN A 33 14.12 -13.80 -5.79
CA ASN A 33 14.08 -14.99 -4.95
C ASN A 33 13.15 -14.74 -3.75
N LEU A 34 11.84 -14.68 -4.02
CA LEU A 34 10.83 -14.57 -2.98
C LEU A 34 10.14 -15.92 -2.82
N GLN A 35 10.07 -16.44 -1.60
CA GLN A 35 9.43 -17.73 -1.28
C GLN A 35 8.33 -17.54 -0.25
N THR A 36 7.14 -18.02 -0.56
CA THR A 36 6.01 -17.99 0.36
C THR A 36 6.11 -19.10 1.40
N GLN A 37 6.04 -18.71 2.67
CA GLN A 37 5.96 -19.58 3.82
C GLN A 37 4.62 -19.38 4.54
N ARG A 38 3.88 -20.45 4.74
CA ARG A 38 2.52 -20.44 5.31
C ARG A 38 2.60 -20.69 6.82
N PHE A 39 3.05 -19.69 7.58
CA PHE A 39 3.22 -19.80 9.03
C PHE A 39 1.91 -20.14 9.74
N GLU A 40 0.78 -19.60 9.31
CA GLU A 40 -0.53 -19.90 9.89
C GLU A 40 -0.88 -21.39 9.82
N LYS A 41 -0.42 -22.09 8.79
CA LYS A 41 -0.68 -23.53 8.68
C LYS A 41 0.11 -24.31 9.74
N ASP A 42 1.38 -23.99 9.89
CA ASP A 42 2.23 -24.65 10.86
C ASP A 42 1.84 -24.27 12.31
N PHE A 43 1.52 -23.00 12.55
CA PHE A 43 1.14 -22.54 13.89
C PHE A 43 -0.21 -23.11 14.35
N PHE A 44 -1.19 -23.22 13.46
CA PHE A 44 -2.49 -23.83 13.79
C PHE A 44 -2.45 -25.36 13.83
N ALA A 45 -1.34 -25.99 13.46
CA ALA A 45 -1.13 -27.46 13.51
C ALA A 45 -0.40 -27.93 14.77
N ILE A 46 0.05 -27.00 15.66
CA ILE A 46 0.76 -27.39 16.90
C ILE A 46 -0.13 -28.20 17.86
N ASP A 47 0.49 -29.05 18.66
CA ASP A 47 -0.22 -29.79 19.71
C ASP A 47 -0.60 -28.86 20.87
N THR A 48 -1.90 -28.57 21.00
CA THR A 48 -2.44 -27.71 22.06
C THR A 48 -2.38 -28.32 23.45
N ASN A 49 -2.03 -29.61 23.59
CA ASN A 49 -1.79 -30.25 24.89
C ASN A 49 -0.34 -30.08 25.36
N ASN A 50 0.58 -29.80 24.43
CA ASN A 50 1.99 -29.57 24.73
C ASN A 50 2.58 -28.48 23.80
N ILE A 51 2.09 -27.27 23.96
CA ILE A 51 2.45 -26.12 23.12
C ILE A 51 3.98 -25.87 23.11
N PRO A 52 4.70 -25.87 24.27
CA PRO A 52 6.13 -25.61 24.29
C PRO A 52 6.96 -26.60 23.47
N ALA A 53 6.53 -27.85 23.34
CA ALA A 53 7.22 -28.84 22.52
C ALA A 53 7.22 -28.51 21.03
N SER A 54 6.28 -27.69 20.54
CA SER A 54 6.19 -27.26 19.15
C SER A 54 7.11 -26.06 18.83
N PHE A 55 7.55 -25.31 19.82
CA PHE A 55 8.32 -24.06 19.64
C PHE A 55 9.68 -24.26 18.98
N PRO A 56 10.50 -25.26 19.32
CA PRO A 56 11.80 -25.45 18.69
C PRO A 56 11.68 -25.64 17.17
N LEU A 57 10.66 -26.38 16.71
CA LEU A 57 10.44 -26.61 15.29
C LEU A 57 9.98 -25.34 14.55
N LEU A 58 9.07 -24.57 15.15
CA LEU A 58 8.64 -23.29 14.61
C LEU A 58 9.78 -22.27 14.59
N GLN A 59 10.59 -22.21 15.64
CA GLN A 59 11.74 -21.33 15.72
C GLN A 59 12.82 -21.69 14.70
N GLN A 60 13.05 -22.98 14.46
CA GLN A 60 13.96 -23.42 13.42
C GLN A 60 13.48 -23.04 12.02
N LYS A 61 12.17 -23.17 11.74
CA LYS A 61 11.57 -22.85 10.42
C LYS A 61 11.41 -21.35 10.19
N TYR A 62 11.11 -20.60 11.26
CA TYR A 62 10.83 -19.16 11.25
C TYR A 62 11.68 -18.40 12.28
N PRO A 63 13.02 -18.38 12.12
CA PRO A 63 13.94 -18.02 13.20
C PRO A 63 13.76 -16.59 13.74
N VAL A 64 13.38 -15.64 12.88
CA VAL A 64 13.11 -14.24 13.28
C VAL A 64 11.62 -14.05 13.50
N PHE A 65 10.80 -14.42 12.51
CA PHE A 65 9.38 -14.16 12.50
C PHE A 65 8.63 -14.80 13.68
N PHE A 66 9.04 -15.99 14.15
CA PHE A 66 8.37 -16.65 15.28
C PHE A 66 8.42 -15.80 16.56
N ALA A 67 9.57 -15.20 16.85
CA ALA A 67 9.69 -14.31 18.01
C ALA A 67 8.85 -13.04 17.85
N ASP A 68 8.89 -12.42 16.64
CA ASP A 68 8.06 -11.26 16.32
C ASP A 68 6.57 -11.56 16.45
N PHE A 69 6.14 -12.74 15.96
CA PHE A 69 4.75 -13.17 16.05
C PHE A 69 4.28 -13.30 17.50
N ILE A 70 5.05 -13.99 18.35
CA ILE A 70 4.69 -14.20 19.76
C ILE A 70 4.70 -12.87 20.52
N GLN A 71 5.75 -12.06 20.36
CA GLN A 71 5.95 -10.86 21.18
C GLN A 71 5.18 -9.64 20.67
N ASN A 72 5.24 -9.39 19.37
CA ASN A 72 4.73 -8.15 18.78
C ASN A 72 3.32 -8.29 18.20
N ILE A 73 2.95 -9.49 17.68
CA ILE A 73 1.64 -9.73 17.09
C ILE A 73 0.65 -10.29 18.12
N LEU A 74 1.06 -11.31 18.90
CA LEU A 74 0.22 -11.84 19.98
C LEU A 74 0.35 -11.08 21.31
N GLY A 75 1.36 -10.20 21.44
CA GLY A 75 1.61 -9.44 22.66
C GLY A 75 1.97 -10.30 23.88
N LEU A 76 2.60 -11.49 23.66
CA LEU A 76 2.89 -12.44 24.70
C LEU A 76 4.39 -12.40 25.08
N SER A 77 4.67 -12.39 26.39
CA SER A 77 6.03 -12.53 26.89
C SER A 77 6.35 -14.01 27.11
N VAL A 78 7.34 -14.52 26.38
CA VAL A 78 7.83 -15.90 26.56
C VAL A 78 8.65 -16.05 27.85
N ALA A 79 9.14 -14.93 28.39
CA ALA A 79 9.99 -14.90 29.60
C ALA A 79 9.25 -15.09 30.91
N GLU A 80 7.93 -14.91 30.94
CA GLU A 80 7.11 -14.97 32.16
C GLU A 80 6.66 -16.39 32.56
N GLY A 81 7.37 -17.42 32.12
CA GLY A 81 7.14 -18.82 32.56
C GLY A 81 5.85 -19.45 32.06
N GLY A 82 5.98 -20.23 31.03
CA GLY A 82 5.13 -21.28 30.43
C GLY A 82 3.61 -21.18 30.46
N GLY A 83 3.01 -21.23 31.61
CA GLY A 83 1.58 -21.53 31.69
C GLY A 83 0.59 -20.45 31.22
N LYS A 84 0.92 -19.17 31.36
CA LYS A 84 0.03 -18.07 30.91
C LYS A 84 0.08 -17.89 29.40
N ALA A 85 1.28 -17.92 28.83
CA ALA A 85 1.46 -17.81 27.38
C ALA A 85 0.83 -19.00 26.65
N ASP A 86 1.01 -20.23 27.17
CA ASP A 86 0.42 -21.44 26.61
C ASP A 86 -1.11 -21.38 26.62
N SER A 87 -1.70 -20.90 27.73
CA SER A 87 -3.15 -20.74 27.85
C SER A 87 -3.68 -19.69 26.86
N ALA A 88 -2.98 -18.58 26.67
CA ALA A 88 -3.33 -17.55 25.73
C ALA A 88 -3.23 -18.06 24.27
N ILE A 89 -2.16 -18.78 23.93
CA ILE A 89 -1.99 -19.39 22.60
C ILE A 89 -3.11 -20.42 22.33
N LYS A 90 -3.42 -21.28 23.32
CA LYS A 90 -4.50 -22.25 23.19
C LYS A 90 -5.86 -21.59 22.95
N LEU A 91 -6.14 -20.51 23.68
CA LEU A 91 -7.33 -19.70 23.48
C LEU A 91 -7.38 -19.09 22.09
N PHE A 92 -6.29 -18.45 21.66
CA PHE A 92 -6.16 -17.86 20.33
C PHE A 92 -6.39 -18.90 19.22
N LEU A 93 -5.74 -20.06 19.28
CA LEU A 93 -5.91 -21.13 18.29
C LEU A 93 -7.35 -21.64 18.21
N ARG A 94 -8.04 -21.72 19.36
CA ARG A 94 -9.45 -22.09 19.42
C ARG A 94 -10.35 -21.04 18.78
N ASP A 95 -10.19 -19.78 19.20
CA ASP A 95 -11.10 -18.68 18.82
C ASP A 95 -10.90 -18.26 17.35
N TYR A 96 -9.67 -18.38 16.82
CA TYR A 96 -9.35 -18.05 15.44
C TYR A 96 -9.41 -19.25 14.47
N ARG A 97 -9.89 -20.42 14.92
CA ARG A 97 -10.03 -21.61 14.04
C ARG A 97 -10.90 -21.32 12.83
N VAL A 98 -12.04 -20.68 13.01
CA VAL A 98 -12.96 -20.32 11.92
C VAL A 98 -12.31 -19.35 10.91
N VAL A 99 -11.51 -18.40 11.43
CA VAL A 99 -10.73 -17.46 10.59
C VAL A 99 -9.72 -18.23 9.73
N LYS A 100 -9.01 -19.15 10.35
CA LYS A 100 -8.02 -20.02 9.67
C LYS A 100 -8.68 -20.89 8.61
N ASP A 101 -9.81 -21.53 8.90
CA ASP A 101 -10.52 -22.38 7.94
C ASP A 101 -11.08 -21.56 6.76
N THR A 102 -11.48 -20.31 7.01
CA THR A 102 -11.88 -19.37 5.95
C THR A 102 -10.70 -18.96 5.10
N ALA A 103 -9.56 -18.61 5.73
CA ALA A 103 -8.33 -18.26 5.03
C ALA A 103 -7.80 -19.42 4.18
N ASP A 104 -7.88 -20.67 4.65
CA ASP A 104 -7.48 -21.85 3.87
C ASP A 104 -8.27 -21.99 2.57
N LYS A 105 -9.55 -21.69 2.58
CA LYS A 105 -10.41 -21.74 1.37
C LYS A 105 -10.05 -20.62 0.41
N ILE A 106 -9.92 -19.39 0.92
CA ILE A 106 -9.63 -18.20 0.09
C ILE A 106 -8.22 -18.28 -0.49
N PHE A 107 -7.24 -18.71 0.31
CA PHE A 107 -5.83 -18.75 -0.02
C PHE A 107 -5.31 -20.19 -0.25
N ALA A 108 -6.15 -21.07 -0.77
CA ALA A 108 -5.73 -22.43 -1.16
C ALA A 108 -4.59 -22.38 -2.19
N GLY A 109 -4.64 -21.43 -3.14
CA GLY A 109 -3.57 -21.11 -4.08
C GLY A 109 -3.06 -19.70 -3.87
N PHE A 110 -1.78 -19.53 -3.47
CA PHE A 110 -1.15 -18.23 -3.21
C PHE A 110 -0.24 -17.75 -4.36
N THR A 111 0.01 -18.59 -5.35
CA THR A 111 0.96 -18.36 -6.45
C THR A 111 0.67 -17.08 -7.25
N LYS A 112 -0.59 -16.75 -7.49
CA LYS A 112 -0.95 -15.52 -8.22
C LYS A 112 -0.52 -14.29 -7.44
N ILE A 113 -0.84 -14.23 -6.14
CA ILE A 113 -0.48 -13.12 -5.24
C ILE A 113 1.04 -13.00 -5.16
N GLU A 114 1.76 -14.11 -4.97
CA GLU A 114 3.21 -14.14 -4.95
C GLU A 114 3.83 -13.60 -6.25
N ASN A 115 3.29 -13.98 -7.41
CA ASN A 115 3.78 -13.50 -8.70
C ASN A 115 3.55 -12.01 -8.90
N GLU A 116 2.42 -11.46 -8.45
CA GLU A 116 2.14 -10.02 -8.48
C GLU A 116 3.11 -9.24 -7.59
N ILE A 117 3.41 -9.75 -6.39
CA ILE A 117 4.42 -9.17 -5.48
C ILE A 117 5.82 -9.24 -6.12
N LYS A 118 6.22 -10.40 -6.66
CA LYS A 118 7.49 -10.55 -7.38
C LYS A 118 7.64 -9.55 -8.52
N GLN A 119 6.55 -9.32 -9.26
CA GLN A 119 6.56 -8.35 -10.34
C GLN A 119 6.79 -6.93 -9.82
N GLY A 120 6.11 -6.52 -8.74
CA GLY A 120 6.34 -5.23 -8.11
C GLY A 120 7.78 -5.07 -7.59
N ILE A 121 8.36 -6.13 -7.00
CA ILE A 121 9.76 -6.14 -6.56
C ILE A 121 10.73 -6.03 -7.74
N ARG A 122 10.44 -6.65 -8.90
CA ARG A 122 11.27 -6.46 -10.12
C ARG A 122 11.34 -5.00 -10.52
N PHE A 123 10.20 -4.30 -10.55
CA PHE A 123 10.18 -2.88 -10.85
C PHE A 123 10.91 -2.05 -9.78
N ALA A 124 10.73 -2.36 -8.49
CA ALA A 124 11.46 -1.71 -7.42
C ALA A 124 12.99 -1.84 -7.63
N LYS A 125 13.48 -3.04 -7.92
CA LYS A 125 14.90 -3.29 -8.22
C LYS A 125 15.38 -2.65 -9.53
N TYR A 126 14.52 -2.51 -10.51
CA TYR A 126 14.86 -1.80 -11.75
C TYR A 126 15.18 -0.31 -11.47
N TYR A 127 14.35 0.34 -10.65
CA TYR A 127 14.51 1.74 -10.30
C TYR A 127 15.51 1.98 -9.16
N PHE A 128 15.68 1.00 -8.27
CA PHE A 128 16.60 1.01 -7.13
C PHE A 128 17.42 -0.28 -7.11
N PRO A 129 18.46 -0.39 -7.96
CA PRO A 129 19.23 -1.65 -8.11
C PRO A 129 19.88 -2.14 -6.82
N GLU A 130 20.28 -1.22 -5.94
CA GLU A 130 20.91 -1.52 -4.65
C GLU A 130 19.92 -1.95 -3.56
N TYR A 131 18.61 -1.84 -3.81
CA TYR A 131 17.59 -2.23 -2.83
C TYR A 131 17.66 -3.74 -2.55
N LYS A 132 17.80 -4.10 -1.28
CA LYS A 132 17.80 -5.49 -0.81
C LYS A 132 16.37 -5.92 -0.49
N ALA A 133 15.69 -6.44 -1.47
CA ALA A 133 14.32 -6.91 -1.30
C ALA A 133 14.24 -8.13 -0.36
N PRO A 134 13.18 -8.27 0.44
CA PRO A 134 12.93 -9.47 1.22
C PRO A 134 12.86 -10.73 0.33
N GLU A 135 13.45 -11.83 0.82
CA GLU A 135 13.42 -13.13 0.12
C GLU A 135 12.31 -14.05 0.63
N LYS A 136 11.68 -13.70 1.73
CA LYS A 136 10.58 -14.45 2.33
C LYS A 136 9.29 -13.66 2.31
N LEU A 137 8.21 -14.35 2.00
CA LEU A 137 6.84 -13.88 2.14
C LEU A 137 6.16 -14.79 3.16
N ILE A 138 5.91 -14.30 4.37
CA ILE A 138 5.33 -15.10 5.44
C ILE A 138 3.87 -14.72 5.62
N THR A 139 2.96 -15.65 5.40
CA THR A 139 1.55 -15.44 5.73
C THR A 139 1.28 -15.86 7.17
N PHE A 140 0.44 -15.10 7.86
CA PHE A 140 0.04 -15.41 9.24
C PHE A 140 -1.43 -15.05 9.50
N ILE A 141 -1.96 -15.53 10.60
CA ILE A 141 -3.23 -15.08 11.18
C ILE A 141 -2.91 -14.56 12.57
N GLY A 142 -3.16 -13.28 12.80
CA GLY A 142 -3.03 -12.62 14.09
C GLY A 142 -4.39 -12.23 14.66
N PRO A 143 -4.42 -11.64 15.86
CA PRO A 143 -5.60 -10.96 16.39
C PRO A 143 -6.12 -9.91 15.41
N LEU A 144 -7.42 -9.62 15.47
CA LEU A 144 -8.04 -8.67 14.56
C LEU A 144 -7.46 -7.25 14.70
N ASP A 145 -7.01 -6.90 15.88
CA ASP A 145 -6.38 -5.62 16.23
C ASP A 145 -4.85 -5.60 16.00
N ALA A 146 -4.27 -6.69 15.48
CA ALA A 146 -2.87 -6.71 15.04
C ALA A 146 -2.73 -5.91 13.73
N ILE A 147 -2.60 -4.59 13.86
CA ILE A 147 -2.48 -3.62 12.78
C ILE A 147 -1.25 -2.75 12.95
N PHE A 148 -0.69 -2.34 11.82
CA PHE A 148 0.48 -1.48 11.75
C PHE A 148 0.09 -0.15 11.10
N GLN A 149 0.58 0.96 11.67
CA GLN A 149 0.41 2.29 11.09
C GLN A 149 1.50 2.53 10.06
N THR A 150 1.10 2.90 8.85
CA THR A 150 2.00 3.29 7.76
C THR A 150 1.73 4.73 7.33
N PRO A 151 2.62 5.37 6.55
CA PRO A 151 2.39 6.72 6.01
C PRO A 151 1.13 6.85 5.16
N THR A 152 0.67 5.74 4.58
CA THR A 152 -0.50 5.71 3.69
C THR A 152 -1.74 5.06 4.30
N GLY A 153 -1.71 4.73 5.60
CA GLY A 153 -2.85 4.20 6.34
C GLY A 153 -2.52 2.97 7.19
N LYS A 154 -3.55 2.32 7.70
CA LYS A 154 -3.43 1.12 8.55
C LYS A 154 -3.46 -0.14 7.70
N THR A 155 -2.61 -1.12 8.06
CA THR A 155 -2.53 -2.42 7.39
C THR A 155 -2.21 -3.54 8.37
N GLY A 156 -2.56 -4.79 8.03
CA GLY A 156 -2.09 -5.99 8.73
C GLY A 156 -0.80 -6.56 8.17
N ASP A 157 -0.25 -5.92 7.14
CA ASP A 157 0.93 -6.39 6.43
C ASP A 157 2.13 -5.53 6.82
N VAL A 158 3.31 -6.15 7.03
CA VAL A 158 4.49 -5.46 7.52
C VAL A 158 5.79 -6.06 6.95
N ILE A 159 6.83 -5.24 6.80
CA ILE A 159 8.19 -5.73 6.63
C ILE A 159 8.78 -6.00 8.02
N THR A 160 9.21 -7.24 8.23
CA THR A 160 10.03 -7.64 9.36
C THR A 160 11.52 -7.60 8.98
N GLN A 161 12.39 -7.94 9.90
CA GLN A 161 13.85 -7.96 9.64
C GLN A 161 14.25 -8.85 8.45
N ASP A 162 13.50 -9.94 8.16
CA ASP A 162 13.87 -10.92 7.15
C ASP A 162 12.74 -11.30 6.16
N ALA A 163 11.56 -10.70 6.29
CA ALA A 163 10.40 -11.10 5.50
C ALA A 163 9.41 -9.95 5.24
N LEU A 164 8.61 -10.10 4.18
CA LEU A 164 7.30 -9.50 4.08
C LEU A 164 6.30 -10.40 4.81
N ALA A 165 5.62 -9.88 5.82
CA ALA A 165 4.61 -10.61 6.58
C ALA A 165 3.20 -10.11 6.22
N VAL A 166 2.27 -11.04 5.94
CA VAL A 166 0.90 -10.77 5.48
C VAL A 166 -0.09 -11.33 6.48
N GLY A 167 -0.86 -10.44 7.10
CA GLY A 167 -1.91 -10.79 8.06
C GLY A 167 -3.22 -11.18 7.37
N LEU A 168 -3.39 -12.48 7.08
CA LEU A 168 -4.54 -13.00 6.30
C LEU A 168 -5.89 -12.67 6.93
N GLN A 169 -5.95 -12.47 8.27
CA GLN A 169 -7.17 -12.07 8.96
C GLN A 169 -7.74 -10.72 8.48
N LEU A 170 -6.95 -9.89 7.79
CA LEU A 170 -7.39 -8.62 7.20
C LEU A 170 -7.54 -8.68 5.67
N HIS A 171 -7.69 -9.88 5.09
CA HIS A 171 -7.82 -10.06 3.64
C HIS A 171 -8.88 -11.09 3.23
N LEU A 172 -9.86 -11.37 4.12
CA LEU A 172 -10.86 -12.42 3.89
C LEU A 172 -12.02 -12.01 2.96
N GLY A 173 -12.00 -10.78 2.46
CA GLY A 173 -13.11 -10.17 1.72
C GLY A 173 -13.91 -9.21 2.63
N SER A 174 -14.34 -8.07 2.09
CA SER A 174 -15.02 -7.00 2.85
C SER A 174 -16.26 -7.47 3.61
N GLU A 175 -16.94 -8.51 3.10
CA GLU A 175 -18.17 -9.05 3.66
C GLU A 175 -17.95 -10.23 4.61
N ALA A 176 -16.69 -10.56 4.95
CA ALA A 176 -16.42 -11.65 5.88
C ALA A 176 -17.07 -11.39 7.24
N SER A 177 -17.69 -12.43 7.80
CA SER A 177 -18.43 -12.34 9.08
C SER A 177 -17.58 -11.82 10.24
N LEU A 178 -16.27 -12.05 10.19
CA LEU A 178 -15.30 -11.52 11.15
C LEU A 178 -15.39 -10.00 11.29
N TYR A 179 -15.67 -9.26 10.20
CA TYR A 179 -15.71 -7.79 10.20
C TYR A 179 -17.10 -7.21 10.49
N GLN A 180 -18.13 -8.04 10.64
CA GLN A 180 -19.51 -7.58 10.80
C GLN A 180 -19.93 -7.39 12.26
N SER A 181 -19.14 -7.86 13.23
CA SER A 181 -19.43 -7.65 14.64
C SER A 181 -19.28 -6.17 15.04
N GLN A 182 -20.03 -5.71 16.03
CA GLN A 182 -19.93 -4.34 16.54
C GLN A 182 -18.50 -4.00 16.99
N ALA A 183 -17.82 -4.95 17.66
CA ALA A 183 -16.42 -4.77 18.09
C ALA A 183 -15.48 -4.59 16.89
N ALA A 184 -15.62 -5.42 15.85
CA ALA A 184 -14.82 -5.29 14.63
C ALA A 184 -15.09 -3.97 13.89
N GLN A 185 -16.34 -3.52 13.80
CA GLN A 185 -16.71 -2.25 13.17
C GLN A 185 -16.23 -1.03 13.96
N SER A 186 -16.08 -1.14 15.28
CA SER A 186 -15.47 -0.10 16.12
C SER A 186 -13.96 0.01 15.86
N LEU A 187 -13.27 -1.11 15.60
CA LEU A 187 -11.84 -1.13 15.21
C LEU A 187 -11.66 -0.69 13.76
N PHE A 188 -12.50 -1.19 12.87
CA PHE A 188 -12.45 -1.02 11.43
C PHE A 188 -13.80 -0.58 10.88
N PRO A 189 -14.10 0.73 10.90
CA PRO A 189 -15.25 1.25 10.21
C PRO A 189 -15.31 0.79 8.74
N LYS A 190 -16.49 0.76 8.16
CA LYS A 190 -16.73 0.19 6.83
C LYS A 190 -15.79 0.73 5.73
N TYR A 191 -15.39 2.00 5.80
CA TYR A 191 -14.47 2.58 4.83
C TYR A 191 -13.04 1.99 4.92
N ILE A 192 -12.66 1.38 6.05
CA ILE A 192 -11.41 0.64 6.22
C ILE A 192 -11.59 -0.82 5.81
N SER A 193 -12.59 -1.52 6.37
CA SER A 193 -12.81 -2.95 6.11
C SER A 193 -13.21 -3.24 4.66
N ALA A 194 -13.71 -2.26 3.91
CA ALA A 194 -13.94 -2.38 2.47
C ALA A 194 -12.67 -2.73 1.67
N ARG A 195 -11.48 -2.48 2.22
CA ARG A 195 -10.17 -2.80 1.63
C ARG A 195 -9.63 -4.17 2.06
N PHE A 196 -10.31 -4.89 2.93
CA PHE A 196 -9.86 -6.19 3.45
C PHE A 196 -10.15 -7.31 2.46
N SER A 197 -9.44 -7.28 1.34
CA SER A 197 -9.61 -8.25 0.26
C SER A 197 -8.28 -8.80 -0.25
N PRO A 198 -8.27 -10.02 -0.85
CA PRO A 198 -7.06 -10.61 -1.40
C PRO A 198 -6.34 -9.74 -2.43
N GLN A 199 -7.08 -8.90 -3.19
CA GLN A 199 -6.51 -8.00 -4.19
C GLN A 199 -5.64 -6.89 -3.59
N ASN A 200 -5.83 -6.56 -2.31
CA ASN A 200 -5.02 -5.56 -1.63
C ASN A 200 -3.66 -6.10 -1.15
N ILE A 201 -3.48 -7.42 -1.03
CA ILE A 201 -2.22 -8.01 -0.54
C ILE A 201 -1.01 -7.56 -1.37
N PRO A 202 -0.97 -7.70 -2.71
CA PRO A 202 0.19 -7.27 -3.49
C PRO A 202 0.46 -5.78 -3.34
N VAL A 203 -0.59 -4.96 -3.32
CA VAL A 203 -0.46 -3.51 -3.19
C VAL A 203 0.09 -3.11 -1.83
N ASN A 204 -0.40 -3.72 -0.75
CA ASN A 204 0.11 -3.46 0.60
C ASN A 204 1.57 -3.91 0.75
N CYS A 205 1.92 -5.09 0.22
CA CYS A 205 3.31 -5.54 0.20
C CYS A 205 4.24 -4.55 -0.51
N ILE A 206 3.82 -4.02 -1.67
CA ILE A 206 4.64 -3.06 -2.40
C ILE A 206 4.62 -1.67 -1.74
N LYS A 207 3.55 -1.27 -1.05
CA LYS A 207 3.55 -0.08 -0.19
C LYS A 207 4.59 -0.20 0.93
N ASN A 208 4.68 -1.36 1.59
CA ASN A 208 5.71 -1.62 2.59
C ASN A 208 7.13 -1.53 2.00
N ILE A 209 7.35 -2.01 0.76
CA ILE A 209 8.62 -1.85 0.05
C ILE A 209 8.90 -0.37 -0.26
N VAL A 210 7.88 0.39 -0.66
CA VAL A 210 8.01 1.84 -0.87
C VAL A 210 8.43 2.53 0.44
N ASP A 211 7.83 2.14 1.56
CA ASP A 211 8.12 2.73 2.87
C ASP A 211 9.53 2.34 3.37
N ASP A 212 10.02 1.15 3.02
CA ASP A 212 11.39 0.71 3.31
C ASP A 212 12.44 1.45 2.47
N ILE A 213 12.16 1.68 1.18
CA ILE A 213 13.01 2.50 0.29
C ILE A 213 12.97 3.98 0.69
N TYR A 214 11.83 4.48 1.10
CA TYR A 214 11.58 5.86 1.47
C TYR A 214 10.95 5.93 2.87
N PRO A 215 11.75 5.77 3.94
CA PRO A 215 11.24 5.75 5.31
C PRO A 215 10.60 7.10 5.70
N PRO A 216 9.60 7.09 6.59
CA PRO A 216 8.95 8.30 7.05
C PRO A 216 9.93 9.24 7.74
N ASN A 217 9.84 10.54 7.43
CA ASN A 217 10.60 11.57 8.11
C ASN A 217 9.77 12.15 9.25
N PRO A 218 10.21 12.05 10.52
CA PRO A 218 9.45 12.50 11.70
C PRO A 218 9.50 14.00 11.96
N LYS A 219 10.15 14.82 11.12
CA LYS A 219 10.23 16.28 11.32
C LYS A 219 8.85 16.91 11.23
N ASP A 220 8.68 18.06 11.93
CA ASP A 220 7.50 18.89 11.81
C ASP A 220 7.21 19.22 10.35
N LYS A 221 5.99 18.96 9.93
CA LYS A 221 5.59 19.04 8.53
C LYS A 221 4.42 20.00 8.35
N THR A 222 4.48 20.77 7.27
CA THR A 222 3.32 21.49 6.75
C THR A 222 2.37 20.51 6.05
N LEU A 223 1.13 20.94 5.81
CA LEU A 223 0.21 20.13 4.97
C LEU A 223 0.82 19.84 3.59
N LEU A 224 1.55 20.78 3.00
CA LEU A 224 2.26 20.59 1.74
C LEU A 224 3.28 19.45 1.84
N ASP A 225 4.06 19.41 2.93
CA ASP A 225 5.04 18.34 3.14
C ASP A 225 4.36 16.96 3.22
N PHE A 226 3.22 16.86 3.92
CA PHE A 226 2.41 15.65 3.95
C PHE A 226 1.85 15.27 2.57
N CYS A 227 1.33 16.25 1.82
CA CYS A 227 0.85 16.01 0.47
C CYS A 227 1.96 15.43 -0.41
N ILE A 228 3.12 16.09 -0.46
CA ILE A 228 4.22 15.68 -1.35
C ILE A 228 4.83 14.36 -0.90
N ASP A 229 4.97 14.09 0.40
CA ASP A 229 5.44 12.81 0.91
C ASP A 229 4.53 11.65 0.44
N LYS A 230 3.22 11.78 0.63
CA LYS A 230 2.24 10.79 0.16
C LYS A 230 2.22 10.70 -1.37
N GLY A 231 2.34 11.84 -2.05
CA GLY A 231 2.41 11.90 -3.51
C GLY A 231 3.62 11.16 -4.09
N LYS A 232 4.80 11.30 -3.48
CA LYS A 232 6.01 10.55 -3.86
C LYS A 232 5.79 9.04 -3.70
N ARG A 233 5.20 8.59 -2.58
CA ARG A 233 4.89 7.17 -2.33
C ARG A 233 3.95 6.60 -3.37
N LEU A 234 2.87 7.31 -3.69
CA LEU A 234 1.95 6.89 -4.76
C LEU A 234 2.61 6.89 -6.13
N TYR A 235 3.49 7.86 -6.41
CA TYR A 235 4.22 7.88 -7.68
C TYR A 235 5.20 6.72 -7.80
N LEU A 236 5.88 6.33 -6.71
CA LEU A 236 6.68 5.10 -6.68
C LEU A 236 5.80 3.88 -6.93
N LEU A 237 4.64 3.82 -6.28
CA LEU A 237 3.70 2.71 -6.45
C LEU A 237 3.19 2.62 -7.90
N ASP A 238 2.96 3.76 -8.60
CA ASP A 238 2.66 3.79 -10.04
C ASP A 238 3.77 3.13 -10.88
N LYS A 239 5.03 3.30 -10.46
CA LYS A 239 6.19 2.74 -11.16
C LYS A 239 6.44 1.28 -10.82
N PHE A 240 6.19 0.88 -9.57
CA PHE A 240 6.41 -0.50 -9.11
C PHE A 240 5.26 -1.43 -9.49
N MET A 241 4.06 -0.88 -9.66
CA MET A 241 2.86 -1.65 -10.01
C MET A 241 2.11 -1.00 -11.19
N PRO A 242 2.72 -0.92 -12.37
CA PRO A 242 2.06 -0.37 -13.56
C PRO A 242 0.84 -1.23 -13.90
N GLY A 243 -0.29 -0.58 -14.20
CA GLY A 243 -1.54 -1.26 -14.55
C GLY A 243 -2.44 -1.67 -13.37
N ILE A 244 -1.98 -1.54 -12.13
CA ILE A 244 -2.87 -1.73 -10.97
C ILE A 244 -3.88 -0.57 -10.89
N PRO A 245 -5.18 -0.83 -10.65
CA PRO A 245 -6.18 0.21 -10.51
C PRO A 245 -5.83 1.25 -9.46
N ASP A 246 -6.04 2.52 -9.76
CA ASP A 246 -5.75 3.64 -8.85
C ASP A 246 -6.58 3.57 -7.56
N THR A 247 -7.75 2.95 -7.60
CA THR A 247 -8.56 2.68 -6.40
C THR A 247 -7.87 1.77 -5.39
N LEU A 248 -7.12 0.76 -5.86
CA LEU A 248 -6.32 -0.09 -4.98
C LEU A 248 -5.09 0.65 -4.41
N LYS A 249 -4.48 1.54 -5.21
CA LYS A 249 -3.33 2.34 -4.76
C LYS A 249 -3.74 3.35 -3.68
N THR A 250 -4.84 4.08 -3.91
CA THR A 250 -5.31 5.14 -3.03
C THR A 250 -6.15 4.62 -1.87
N GLY A 251 -6.82 3.49 -2.05
CA GLY A 251 -7.85 3.01 -1.12
C GLY A 251 -9.19 3.76 -1.24
N TYR A 252 -9.33 4.66 -2.21
CA TYR A 252 -10.57 5.37 -2.48
C TYR A 252 -11.55 4.49 -3.26
N THR A 253 -12.84 4.71 -3.07
CA THR A 253 -13.84 4.15 -3.99
C THR A 253 -13.73 4.77 -5.38
N ALA A 254 -14.24 4.08 -6.40
CA ALA A 254 -14.27 4.62 -7.76
C ALA A 254 -15.03 5.97 -7.85
N SER A 255 -16.10 6.11 -7.07
CA SER A 255 -16.86 7.37 -6.99
C SER A 255 -16.05 8.50 -6.38
N GLN A 256 -15.39 8.25 -5.24
CA GLN A 256 -14.52 9.22 -4.58
C GLN A 256 -13.36 9.67 -5.48
N LEU A 257 -12.68 8.71 -6.11
CA LEU A 257 -11.55 9.03 -7.00
C LEU A 257 -11.99 9.84 -8.21
N ASN A 258 -13.13 9.47 -8.83
CA ASN A 258 -13.71 10.22 -9.95
C ASN A 258 -14.15 11.62 -9.50
N GLY A 259 -14.73 11.74 -8.30
CA GLY A 259 -15.05 13.03 -7.68
C GLY A 259 -13.81 13.92 -7.50
N CYS A 260 -12.69 13.35 -7.04
CA CYS A 260 -11.43 14.07 -6.91
C CYS A 260 -10.93 14.62 -8.26
N TYR A 261 -10.94 13.80 -9.32
CA TYR A 261 -10.53 14.27 -10.65
C TYR A 261 -11.45 15.36 -11.20
N LYS A 262 -12.76 15.24 -11.02
CA LYS A 262 -13.73 16.24 -11.49
C LYS A 262 -13.63 17.57 -10.76
N ASN A 263 -13.24 17.54 -9.49
CA ASN A 263 -13.18 18.71 -8.61
C ASN A 263 -11.75 19.11 -8.24
N GLU A 264 -10.74 18.67 -9.00
CA GLU A 264 -9.33 18.90 -8.71
C GLU A 264 -9.01 20.39 -8.51
N GLY A 265 -9.52 21.24 -9.39
CA GLY A 265 -9.36 22.70 -9.29
C GLY A 265 -10.03 23.31 -8.04
N LEU A 266 -11.22 22.81 -7.66
CA LEU A 266 -11.94 23.27 -6.47
C LEU A 266 -11.20 22.85 -5.18
N ILE A 267 -10.74 21.60 -5.11
CA ILE A 267 -9.94 21.07 -3.98
C ILE A 267 -8.69 21.92 -3.81
N TRP A 268 -7.97 22.18 -4.89
CA TRP A 268 -6.75 22.98 -4.86
C TRP A 268 -7.03 24.42 -4.42
N SER A 269 -8.06 25.07 -5.00
CA SER A 269 -8.46 26.44 -4.65
C SER A 269 -8.85 26.55 -3.18
N PHE A 270 -9.56 25.55 -2.66
CA PHE A 270 -9.92 25.50 -1.24
C PHE A 270 -8.68 25.50 -0.33
N LEU A 271 -7.67 24.67 -0.62
CA LEU A 271 -6.44 24.61 0.18
C LEU A 271 -5.66 25.94 0.15
N ILE A 272 -5.62 26.61 -1.00
CA ILE A 272 -4.95 27.93 -1.15
C ILE A 272 -5.70 29.02 -0.40
N GLN A 273 -7.01 29.16 -0.62
CA GLN A 273 -7.82 30.25 -0.05
C GLN A 273 -7.89 30.19 1.47
N ASN A 274 -7.84 28.98 2.03
CA ASN A 274 -7.81 28.79 3.49
C ASN A 274 -6.39 28.79 4.09
N ASN A 275 -5.36 29.11 3.31
CA ASN A 275 -3.96 29.14 3.74
C ASN A 275 -3.49 27.84 4.43
N LEU A 276 -3.96 26.69 3.93
CA LEU A 276 -3.71 25.40 4.59
C LEU A 276 -2.35 24.79 4.23
N LEU A 277 -1.84 25.03 3.02
CA LEU A 277 -0.65 24.34 2.50
C LEU A 277 0.58 24.47 3.40
N TYR A 278 0.79 25.65 3.97
CA TYR A 278 1.96 25.93 4.82
C TYR A 278 1.63 25.90 6.32
N ASN A 279 0.44 25.43 6.66
CA ASN A 279 0.03 25.29 8.05
C ASN A 279 0.70 24.06 8.68
N THR A 280 1.23 24.22 9.90
CA THR A 280 1.89 23.18 10.71
C THR A 280 1.05 22.76 11.92
N ASP A 281 -0.06 23.46 12.20
CA ASP A 281 -0.95 23.10 13.29
C ASP A 281 -1.69 21.81 12.96
N ILE A 282 -1.28 20.73 13.63
CA ILE A 282 -1.81 19.39 13.37
C ILE A 282 -3.33 19.31 13.58
N LEU A 283 -3.88 20.06 14.53
CA LEU A 283 -5.33 20.08 14.78
C LEU A 283 -6.12 20.68 13.62
N ARG A 284 -5.50 21.57 12.85
CA ARG A 284 -6.11 22.20 11.67
C ARG A 284 -5.93 21.38 10.39
N ILE A 285 -4.89 20.54 10.30
CA ILE A 285 -4.57 19.84 9.07
C ILE A 285 -4.86 18.34 9.14
N GLN A 286 -5.11 17.77 10.32
CA GLN A 286 -5.30 16.33 10.49
C GLN A 286 -6.45 15.76 9.64
N SER A 287 -7.56 16.49 9.47
CA SER A 287 -8.70 16.04 8.64
C SER A 287 -8.33 15.84 7.17
N TYR A 288 -7.27 16.49 6.69
CA TYR A 288 -6.76 16.35 5.32
C TYR A 288 -5.71 15.24 5.18
N ILE A 289 -5.05 14.85 6.28
CA ILE A 289 -3.93 13.89 6.24
C ILE A 289 -4.27 12.52 6.80
N ASP A 290 -5.25 12.41 7.70
CA ASP A 290 -5.63 11.17 8.36
C ASP A 290 -6.66 10.38 7.56
N GLU A 291 -6.67 9.06 7.77
CA GLU A 291 -7.73 8.21 7.23
C GLU A 291 -9.08 8.58 7.86
N GLY A 292 -10.08 8.67 7.03
CA GLY A 292 -11.44 8.96 7.42
C GLY A 292 -12.43 8.54 6.34
N PRO A 293 -13.73 8.54 6.65
CA PRO A 293 -14.76 8.25 5.66
C PRO A 293 -14.81 9.32 4.57
N GLN A 294 -14.46 10.56 4.92
CA GLN A 294 -14.44 11.74 4.05
C GLN A 294 -13.53 12.82 4.64
N THR A 295 -13.15 13.79 3.82
CA THR A 295 -12.59 15.06 4.28
C THR A 295 -13.77 16.00 4.57
N GLN A 296 -14.03 16.26 5.83
CA GLN A 296 -15.27 16.91 6.30
C GLN A 296 -15.55 18.25 5.60
N GLU A 297 -14.52 19.06 5.42
CA GLU A 297 -14.63 20.41 4.84
C GLU A 297 -14.89 20.40 3.33
N LEU A 298 -14.66 19.27 2.67
CA LEU A 298 -14.93 19.08 1.23
C LEU A 298 -16.29 18.42 0.99
N GLY A 299 -17.01 18.03 2.05
CA GLY A 299 -18.35 17.49 2.01
C GLY A 299 -18.45 16.03 1.60
N ASP A 300 -19.70 15.57 1.50
CA ASP A 300 -20.05 14.19 1.19
C ASP A 300 -19.53 13.77 -0.19
N GLY A 301 -18.98 12.56 -0.25
CA GLY A 301 -18.39 12.02 -1.49
C GLY A 301 -16.92 12.34 -1.68
N SER A 302 -16.32 13.25 -0.89
CA SER A 302 -14.87 13.37 -0.82
C SER A 302 -14.27 12.13 -0.11
N PRO A 303 -13.05 11.71 -0.42
CA PRO A 303 -12.37 10.70 0.40
C PRO A 303 -11.81 11.35 1.66
N GLY A 304 -11.57 10.56 2.70
CA GLY A 304 -10.61 10.93 3.74
C GLY A 304 -9.20 11.04 3.18
N GLN A 305 -8.29 11.66 3.92
CA GLN A 305 -6.88 11.75 3.51
C GLN A 305 -6.67 12.40 2.12
N ILE A 306 -7.40 13.49 1.83
CA ILE A 306 -7.33 14.16 0.51
C ILE A 306 -5.91 14.63 0.13
N SER A 307 -5.03 14.84 1.11
CA SER A 307 -3.60 15.12 0.89
C SER A 307 -2.91 14.09 -0.01
N LEU A 308 -3.35 12.84 0.04
CA LEU A 308 -2.85 11.76 -0.80
C LEU A 308 -3.09 12.06 -2.30
N PHE A 309 -4.31 12.44 -2.67
CA PHE A 309 -4.67 12.79 -4.04
C PHE A 309 -3.94 14.04 -4.50
N VAL A 310 -4.00 15.11 -3.70
CA VAL A 310 -3.38 16.40 -4.04
C VAL A 310 -1.87 16.24 -4.29
N GLY A 311 -1.18 15.60 -3.36
CA GLY A 311 0.26 15.37 -3.50
C GLY A 311 0.60 14.52 -4.71
N TRP A 312 -0.20 13.49 -5.00
CA TRP A 312 0.00 12.63 -6.15
C TRP A 312 -0.12 13.40 -7.47
N GLN A 313 -1.11 14.29 -7.62
CA GLN A 313 -1.26 15.11 -8.82
C GLN A 313 -0.10 16.12 -8.96
N VAL A 314 0.33 16.77 -7.86
CA VAL A 314 1.47 17.69 -7.88
C VAL A 314 2.76 16.97 -8.30
N VAL A 315 3.04 15.79 -7.73
CA VAL A 315 4.22 14.99 -8.09
C VAL A 315 4.15 14.48 -9.53
N LYS A 316 2.99 14.01 -10.00
CA LYS A 316 2.78 13.65 -11.41
C LYS A 316 3.11 14.82 -12.33
N LYS A 317 2.60 16.02 -12.00
CA LYS A 317 2.84 17.22 -12.78
C LYS A 317 4.32 17.63 -12.81
N TYR A 318 5.01 17.49 -11.67
CA TYR A 318 6.46 17.69 -11.61
C TYR A 318 7.19 16.73 -12.54
N MET A 319 6.90 15.43 -12.46
CA MET A 319 7.56 14.39 -13.23
C MET A 319 7.22 14.42 -14.75
N GLU A 320 6.04 14.95 -15.12
CA GLU A 320 5.71 15.26 -16.51
C GLU A 320 6.64 16.34 -17.07
N LYS A 321 6.88 17.37 -16.28
CA LYS A 321 7.68 18.51 -16.69
C LYS A 321 9.18 18.21 -16.69
N TYR A 322 9.62 17.34 -15.78
CA TYR A 322 11.03 16.94 -15.63
C TYR A 322 11.19 15.43 -15.82
N PRO A 323 10.97 14.91 -17.04
CA PRO A 323 10.94 13.46 -17.31
C PRO A 323 12.29 12.77 -17.10
N GLY A 324 13.39 13.51 -17.06
CA GLY A 324 14.72 13.00 -16.77
C GLY A 324 15.05 12.82 -15.27
N THR A 325 14.17 13.26 -14.38
CA THR A 325 14.38 13.08 -12.93
C THR A 325 14.27 11.60 -12.57
N SER A 326 15.33 11.03 -11.98
CA SER A 326 15.28 9.66 -11.45
C SER A 326 14.38 9.60 -10.22
N LEU A 327 13.87 8.39 -9.89
CA LEU A 327 13.05 8.24 -8.68
C LEU A 327 13.85 8.55 -7.40
N ASP A 328 15.14 8.16 -7.35
CA ASP A 328 16.00 8.49 -6.21
C ASP A 328 16.19 10.01 -6.06
N ALA A 329 16.38 10.74 -7.17
CA ALA A 329 16.45 12.20 -7.15
C ALA A 329 15.12 12.82 -6.69
N LEU A 330 13.97 12.33 -7.18
CA LEU A 330 12.63 12.80 -6.76
C LEU A 330 12.45 12.71 -5.24
N LEU A 331 12.90 11.61 -4.62
CA LEU A 331 12.74 11.41 -3.17
C LEU A 331 13.49 12.46 -2.35
N LYS A 332 14.58 13.02 -2.88
CA LYS A 332 15.46 13.99 -2.20
C LYS A 332 15.02 15.45 -2.35
N ILE A 333 14.15 15.75 -3.32
CA ILE A 333 13.69 17.12 -3.57
C ILE A 333 12.66 17.50 -2.50
N ASP A 334 12.78 18.70 -1.94
CA ASP A 334 11.82 19.18 -0.94
C ASP A 334 10.45 19.53 -1.52
N ALA A 335 9.43 19.61 -0.66
CA ALA A 335 8.05 19.79 -1.09
C ALA A 335 7.81 21.15 -1.75
N LYS A 336 8.43 22.23 -1.25
CA LYS A 336 8.27 23.58 -1.80
C LYS A 336 8.87 23.67 -3.19
N GLN A 337 10.04 23.04 -3.41
CA GLN A 337 10.68 22.98 -4.71
C GLN A 337 9.82 22.21 -5.73
N ILE A 338 9.28 21.03 -5.34
CA ILE A 338 8.37 20.26 -6.20
C ILE A 338 7.15 21.09 -6.59
N LEU A 339 6.52 21.77 -5.63
CA LEU A 339 5.35 22.60 -5.91
C LEU A 339 5.71 23.76 -6.85
N ALA A 340 6.77 24.51 -6.55
CA ALA A 340 7.22 25.65 -7.35
C ALA A 340 7.54 25.23 -8.81
N ASP A 341 8.30 24.15 -8.96
CA ASP A 341 8.77 23.72 -10.27
C ASP A 341 7.67 23.02 -11.08
N SER A 342 6.76 22.30 -10.45
CA SER A 342 5.62 21.68 -11.13
C SER A 342 4.71 22.69 -11.82
N LYS A 343 4.63 23.91 -11.29
CA LYS A 343 3.66 24.95 -11.67
C LYS A 343 2.24 24.39 -11.70
N TYR A 344 1.93 23.56 -10.71
CA TYR A 344 0.64 22.90 -10.59
C TYR A 344 -0.49 23.91 -10.43
N LYS A 345 -1.40 23.94 -11.40
CA LYS A 345 -2.59 24.80 -11.45
C LYS A 345 -3.71 24.01 -12.14
N PRO A 346 -4.42 23.15 -11.42
CA PRO A 346 -5.55 22.42 -11.99
C PRO A 346 -6.69 23.40 -12.34
N LYS A 347 -7.47 23.04 -13.37
CA LYS A 347 -8.62 23.82 -13.83
C LYS A 347 -9.90 23.35 -13.18
#